data_a4a372bb295b7cee57b048487aaa3f59
#
_entry.id   a4a372bb295b7cee57b048487aaa3f59
#
_cell.length_a   1.000
_cell.length_b   1.000
_cell.length_c   1.000
_cell.angle_alpha   90.00
_cell.angle_beta   90.00
_cell.angle_gamma   90.00
#
_symmetry.space_group_name_H-M   'P 1'
#
loop_
_entity.id
_entity.type
_entity.pdbx_description
1 polymer ?
#
loop_
_entity_poly.entity_id
_entity_poly.type
_entity_poly.pdbx_seq_one_letter_code
_entity_poly.pdbx_strand_id
1 'polypeptide(L)'
;VKLCTIWSAEARDEEGHPVRDQGSVSYSAAIESAATPDASEVRSEFSERVLRETSRRRFCQAERTVVIGDGAAWIWNIAQELFPKAIQIVDRFHVKQHLSDLAKALHPANPAQAKLWAQERFDQLDDGKLAALLGALRPFMKSTTNSSDEARKCYHYIRRNRHRMRYLRFRQMGLCTSSGVVEAGCKVAIATRLKRAGMHWTVLGSNAIIALRCCILSGRFEDFWERRSVRQEAA
;
A
#
# COMPACT_ATOMS: atom_id res chain seq x y z
N VAL A 1 -0.19 11.72 -4.83
CA VAL A 1 -1.05 10.80 -5.60
C VAL A 1 -1.38 9.61 -4.75
N LYS A 2 -2.67 9.29 -4.62
CA LYS A 2 -3.15 8.04 -4.04
C LYS A 2 -3.29 7.01 -5.15
N LEU A 3 -2.87 5.77 -4.93
CA LEU A 3 -3.00 4.65 -5.86
C LEU A 3 -3.60 3.45 -5.14
N CYS A 4 -4.55 2.81 -5.77
CA CYS A 4 -5.07 1.50 -5.42
C CYS A 4 -4.76 0.51 -6.54
N THR A 5 -4.27 -0.66 -6.17
CA THR A 5 -4.05 -1.79 -7.06
C THR A 5 -4.88 -2.96 -6.55
N ILE A 6 -5.65 -3.60 -7.42
CA ILE A 6 -6.49 -4.74 -7.05
C ILE A 6 -6.04 -5.95 -7.86
N TRP A 7 -5.84 -7.08 -7.18
CA TRP A 7 -5.45 -8.33 -7.82
C TRP A 7 -6.02 -9.54 -7.08
N SER A 8 -6.05 -10.70 -7.73
CA SER A 8 -6.25 -11.99 -7.09
C SER A 8 -4.91 -12.70 -6.87
N ALA A 9 -4.86 -13.56 -5.87
CA ALA A 9 -3.67 -14.31 -5.46
C ALA A 9 -4.08 -15.73 -5.02
N GLU A 10 -4.70 -16.46 -5.94
CA GLU A 10 -5.07 -17.88 -5.77
C GLU A 10 -3.89 -18.79 -6.09
N ALA A 11 -3.03 -18.39 -7.04
CA ALA A 11 -1.82 -19.09 -7.42
C ALA A 11 -0.81 -19.15 -6.26
N ARG A 12 0.04 -20.19 -6.31
CA ARG A 12 1.12 -20.40 -5.34
C ARG A 12 2.43 -20.59 -6.10
N ASP A 13 3.54 -20.13 -5.50
CA ASP A 13 4.89 -20.44 -5.97
C ASP A 13 5.31 -21.87 -5.54
N GLU A 14 6.54 -22.25 -5.89
CA GLU A 14 7.12 -23.55 -5.56
C GLU A 14 7.24 -23.81 -4.04
N GLU A 15 7.29 -22.71 -3.26
CA GLU A 15 7.37 -22.74 -1.79
C GLU A 15 5.97 -22.68 -1.12
N GLY A 16 4.89 -22.61 -1.93
CA GLY A 16 3.51 -22.52 -1.45
C GLY A 16 3.07 -21.12 -1.03
N HIS A 17 3.86 -20.09 -1.29
CA HIS A 17 3.49 -18.71 -0.99
C HIS A 17 2.48 -18.19 -2.01
N PRO A 18 1.54 -17.32 -1.58
CA PRO A 18 0.58 -16.71 -2.49
C PRO A 18 1.28 -15.76 -3.46
N VAL A 19 1.05 -15.99 -4.75
CA VAL A 19 1.53 -15.11 -5.81
C VAL A 19 0.35 -14.50 -6.56
N ARG A 20 0.60 -13.37 -7.17
CA ARG A 20 -0.42 -12.68 -7.96
C ARG A 20 -0.76 -13.48 -9.21
N ASP A 21 -2.04 -13.69 -9.45
CA ASP A 21 -2.53 -14.34 -10.66
C ASP A 21 -2.23 -13.48 -11.90
N GLN A 22 -1.76 -14.13 -12.97
CA GLN A 22 -1.43 -13.44 -14.20
C GLN A 22 -2.66 -12.73 -14.79
N GLY A 23 -2.49 -11.49 -15.25
CA GLY A 23 -3.58 -10.70 -15.84
C GLY A 23 -4.65 -10.21 -14.86
N SER A 24 -4.54 -10.54 -13.56
CA SER A 24 -5.56 -10.17 -12.57
C SER A 24 -5.48 -8.72 -12.08
N VAL A 25 -4.45 -7.97 -12.44
CA VAL A 25 -4.21 -6.63 -11.87
C VAL A 25 -5.08 -5.57 -12.52
N SER A 26 -5.68 -4.73 -11.69
CA SER A 26 -6.30 -3.48 -12.12
C SER A 26 -5.87 -2.32 -11.22
N TYR A 27 -5.99 -1.12 -11.75
CA TYR A 27 -5.46 0.10 -11.13
C TYR A 27 -6.53 1.17 -11.02
N SER A 28 -6.46 1.94 -9.94
CA SER A 28 -7.24 3.17 -9.77
C SER A 28 -6.40 4.19 -9.00
N ALA A 29 -6.33 5.43 -9.47
CA ALA A 29 -5.54 6.45 -8.83
C ALA A 29 -6.13 7.85 -8.99
N ALA A 30 -5.80 8.76 -8.07
CA ALA A 30 -6.11 10.18 -8.13
C ALA A 30 -5.03 11.04 -7.46
N ILE A 31 -4.91 12.28 -7.90
CA ILE A 31 -4.11 13.28 -7.19
C ILE A 31 -4.99 13.90 -6.11
N GLU A 32 -4.73 13.50 -4.88
CA GLU A 32 -5.34 14.02 -3.69
C GLU A 32 -4.30 14.17 -2.58
N SER A 33 -4.59 15.03 -1.60
CA SER A 33 -3.77 15.16 -0.41
C SER A 33 -3.84 13.89 0.44
N ALA A 34 -2.70 13.40 0.91
CA ALA A 34 -2.64 12.34 1.90
C ALA A 34 -3.14 12.79 3.29
N ALA A 35 -3.24 14.11 3.50
CA ALA A 35 -3.82 14.68 4.71
C ALA A 35 -5.36 14.65 4.71
N THR A 36 -6.01 14.43 3.56
CA THR A 36 -7.47 14.22 3.51
C THR A 36 -7.78 12.90 4.22
N PRO A 37 -8.52 12.93 5.35
CA PRO A 37 -8.66 11.74 6.21
C PRO A 37 -9.56 10.65 5.62
N ASP A 38 -10.31 10.95 4.55
CA ASP A 38 -11.35 10.07 3.98
C ASP A 38 -12.33 9.55 5.05
N ALA A 39 -12.65 10.39 6.03
CA ALA A 39 -13.54 10.09 7.16
C ALA A 39 -14.76 11.01 7.19
N SER A 40 -15.04 11.76 6.11
CA SER A 40 -16.18 12.66 5.98
C SER A 40 -17.40 11.95 5.41
N GLU A 41 -18.59 12.52 5.61
CA GLU A 41 -19.83 12.03 5.01
C GLU A 41 -19.79 12.03 3.47
N VAL A 42 -18.97 12.90 2.89
CA VAL A 42 -18.72 12.96 1.44
C VAL A 42 -17.42 12.23 1.12
N ARG A 43 -17.52 11.17 0.31
CA ARG A 43 -16.37 10.41 -0.16
C ARG A 43 -15.46 11.25 -1.03
N SER A 44 -14.16 11.07 -0.87
CA SER A 44 -13.17 11.67 -1.77
C SER A 44 -13.26 11.09 -3.19
N GLU A 45 -12.78 11.83 -4.19
CA GLU A 45 -12.73 11.33 -5.58
C GLU A 45 -11.95 10.00 -5.67
N PHE A 46 -10.87 9.87 -4.89
CA PHE A 46 -10.10 8.63 -4.84
C PHE A 46 -10.92 7.47 -4.25
N SER A 47 -11.62 7.68 -3.13
CA SER A 47 -12.48 6.67 -2.50
C SER A 47 -13.57 6.20 -3.46
N GLU A 48 -14.21 7.11 -4.19
CA GLU A 48 -15.19 6.79 -5.23
C GLU A 48 -14.58 5.96 -6.37
N ARG A 49 -13.35 6.28 -6.78
CA ARG A 49 -12.63 5.50 -7.80
C ARG A 49 -12.30 4.09 -7.30
N VAL A 50 -11.91 3.95 -6.04
CA VAL A 50 -11.66 2.65 -5.41
C VAL A 50 -12.95 1.83 -5.38
N LEU A 51 -14.06 2.40 -4.92
CA LEU A 51 -15.35 1.73 -4.88
C LEU A 51 -15.78 1.21 -6.26
N ARG A 52 -15.69 2.06 -7.30
CA ARG A 52 -16.03 1.65 -8.66
C ARG A 52 -15.17 0.51 -9.18
N GLU A 53 -13.86 0.56 -8.89
CA GLU A 53 -12.93 -0.46 -9.35
C GLU A 53 -13.12 -1.79 -8.61
N THR A 54 -13.29 -1.77 -7.30
CA THR A 54 -13.57 -2.95 -6.49
C THR A 54 -14.91 -3.60 -6.82
N SER A 55 -15.94 -2.78 -7.15
CA SER A 55 -17.25 -3.28 -7.61
C SER A 55 -17.13 -4.00 -8.95
N ARG A 56 -16.39 -3.43 -9.92
CA ARG A 56 -16.12 -4.08 -11.22
C ARG A 56 -15.41 -5.43 -11.04
N ARG A 57 -14.51 -5.51 -10.09
CA ARG A 57 -13.74 -6.72 -9.77
C ARG A 57 -14.51 -7.69 -8.87
N ARG A 58 -15.74 -7.35 -8.47
CA ARG A 58 -16.53 -8.15 -7.53
C ARG A 58 -15.76 -8.46 -6.24
N PHE A 59 -14.95 -7.51 -5.76
CA PHE A 59 -14.03 -7.67 -4.62
C PHE A 59 -14.74 -8.20 -3.38
N CYS A 60 -15.94 -7.71 -3.07
CA CYS A 60 -16.71 -8.14 -1.89
C CYS A 60 -17.33 -9.55 -2.03
N GLN A 61 -17.25 -10.17 -3.22
CA GLN A 61 -17.75 -11.54 -3.44
C GLN A 61 -16.63 -12.59 -3.28
N ALA A 62 -15.37 -12.16 -3.15
CA ALA A 62 -14.28 -13.07 -2.88
C ALA A 62 -14.42 -13.69 -1.49
N GLU A 63 -14.07 -14.97 -1.35
CA GLU A 63 -14.11 -15.70 -0.08
C GLU A 63 -13.31 -14.99 1.02
N ARG A 64 -12.14 -14.47 0.65
CA ARG A 64 -11.29 -13.69 1.54
C ARG A 64 -10.82 -12.41 0.86
N THR A 65 -11.01 -11.30 1.53
CA THR A 65 -10.57 -9.98 1.06
C THR A 65 -9.51 -9.42 1.99
N VAL A 66 -8.49 -8.81 1.41
CA VAL A 66 -7.34 -8.23 2.13
C VAL A 66 -7.11 -6.82 1.63
N VAL A 67 -6.86 -5.89 2.55
CA VAL A 67 -6.38 -4.54 2.24
C VAL A 67 -4.96 -4.41 2.78
N ILE A 68 -4.00 -4.18 1.88
CA ILE A 68 -2.58 -3.98 2.22
C ILE A 68 -2.24 -2.50 2.00
N GLY A 69 -1.58 -1.87 2.97
CA GLY A 69 -1.17 -0.48 2.86
C GLY A 69 0.04 -0.12 3.72
N ASP A 70 0.57 1.07 3.54
CA ASP A 70 1.78 1.58 4.22
C ASP A 70 1.55 2.03 5.68
N GLY A 71 0.33 1.97 6.17
CA GLY A 71 -0.02 2.40 7.54
C GLY A 71 -0.62 3.81 7.63
N ALA A 72 -0.78 4.52 6.52
CA ALA A 72 -1.43 5.83 6.50
C ALA A 72 -2.91 5.74 6.93
N ALA A 73 -3.37 6.70 7.72
CA ALA A 73 -4.71 6.67 8.31
C ALA A 73 -5.83 6.63 7.26
N TRP A 74 -5.69 7.39 6.18
CA TRP A 74 -6.69 7.45 5.11
C TRP A 74 -6.95 6.08 4.45
N ILE A 75 -5.93 5.20 4.36
CA ILE A 75 -6.11 3.84 3.82
C ILE A 75 -7.06 3.03 4.71
N TRP A 76 -6.85 3.14 6.02
CA TRP A 76 -7.66 2.39 6.98
C TRP A 76 -9.07 2.94 7.11
N ASN A 77 -9.26 4.24 6.91
CA ASN A 77 -10.58 4.87 6.86
C ASN A 77 -11.37 4.34 5.64
N ILE A 78 -10.77 4.37 4.45
CA ILE A 78 -11.38 3.77 3.25
C ILE A 78 -11.65 2.27 3.45
N ALA A 79 -10.69 1.52 4.02
CA ALA A 79 -10.87 0.10 4.26
C ALA A 79 -12.02 -0.19 5.24
N GLN A 80 -12.15 0.61 6.29
CA GLN A 80 -13.23 0.46 7.28
C GLN A 80 -14.59 0.79 6.69
N GLU A 81 -14.67 1.81 5.86
CA GLU A 81 -15.90 2.26 5.22
C GLU A 81 -16.36 1.30 4.11
N LEU A 82 -15.47 1.00 3.17
CA LEU A 82 -15.82 0.25 1.96
C LEU A 82 -15.71 -1.27 2.14
N PHE A 83 -14.82 -1.74 3.02
CA PHE A 83 -14.49 -3.15 3.18
C PHE A 83 -14.36 -3.57 4.64
N PRO A 84 -15.42 -3.37 5.46
CA PRO A 84 -15.35 -3.58 6.92
C PRO A 84 -15.01 -5.03 7.32
N LYS A 85 -15.23 -6.00 6.43
CA LYS A 85 -14.89 -7.42 6.65
C LYS A 85 -13.49 -7.80 6.14
N ALA A 86 -12.79 -6.91 5.44
CA ALA A 86 -11.47 -7.21 4.90
C ALA A 86 -10.41 -7.30 6.00
N ILE A 87 -9.49 -8.23 5.85
CA ILE A 87 -8.30 -8.33 6.69
C ILE A 87 -7.37 -7.17 6.33
N GLN A 88 -7.03 -6.34 7.31
CA GLN A 88 -6.12 -5.21 7.12
C GLN A 88 -4.69 -5.62 7.47
N ILE A 89 -3.76 -5.41 6.54
CA ILE A 89 -2.34 -5.74 6.68
C ILE A 89 -1.50 -4.51 6.38
N VAL A 90 -0.60 -4.15 7.28
CA VAL A 90 0.44 -3.18 6.94
C VAL A 90 1.47 -3.88 6.07
N ASP A 91 1.88 -3.21 4.98
CA ASP A 91 2.90 -3.73 4.08
C ASP A 91 4.18 -4.06 4.85
N ARG A 92 4.54 -5.35 4.82
CA ARG A 92 5.72 -5.88 5.53
C ARG A 92 7.01 -5.22 5.05
N PHE A 93 7.13 -4.95 3.76
CA PHE A 93 8.31 -4.29 3.20
C PHE A 93 8.46 -2.87 3.73
N HIS A 94 7.36 -2.14 3.84
CA HIS A 94 7.35 -0.77 4.38
C HIS A 94 7.75 -0.73 5.87
N VAL A 95 7.30 -1.69 6.66
CA VAL A 95 7.76 -1.81 8.06
C VAL A 95 9.27 -2.06 8.13
N LYS A 96 9.79 -2.98 7.29
CA LYS A 96 11.23 -3.26 7.21
C LYS A 96 12.02 -2.03 6.76
N GLN A 97 11.47 -1.21 5.87
CA GLN A 97 12.07 0.06 5.48
C GLN A 97 12.23 1.01 6.68
N HIS A 98 11.16 1.21 7.46
CA HIS A 98 11.25 2.03 8.68
C HIS A 98 12.31 1.53 9.67
N LEU A 99 12.42 0.21 9.86
CA LEU A 99 13.43 -0.39 10.72
C LEU A 99 14.85 -0.21 10.15
N SER A 100 15.02 -0.33 8.83
CA SER A 100 16.30 -0.07 8.16
C SER A 100 16.75 1.38 8.30
N ASP A 101 15.83 2.32 8.13
CA ASP A 101 16.14 3.74 8.22
C ASP A 101 16.49 4.13 9.67
N LEU A 102 15.78 3.57 10.64
CA LEU A 102 16.14 3.70 12.05
C LEU A 102 17.54 3.11 12.34
N ALA A 103 17.85 1.91 11.81
CA ALA A 103 19.15 1.28 12.01
C ALA A 103 20.31 2.17 11.51
N LYS A 104 20.14 2.80 10.35
CA LYS A 104 21.11 3.76 9.79
C LYS A 104 21.26 5.00 10.70
N ALA A 105 20.15 5.50 11.23
CA ALA A 105 20.16 6.63 12.16
C ALA A 105 20.82 6.31 13.52
N LEU A 106 20.71 5.07 13.98
CA LEU A 106 21.35 4.60 15.22
C LEU A 106 22.85 4.30 15.04
N HIS A 107 23.27 3.87 13.85
CA HIS A 107 24.65 3.45 13.56
C HIS A 107 25.21 4.14 12.30
N PRO A 108 25.28 5.49 12.27
CA PRO A 108 25.63 6.23 11.06
C PRO A 108 27.07 5.98 10.60
N ALA A 109 27.99 5.72 11.54
CA ALA A 109 29.39 5.44 11.24
C ALA A 109 29.70 3.95 11.00
N ASN A 110 28.71 3.04 11.19
CA ASN A 110 28.95 1.61 11.08
C ASN A 110 27.81 0.91 10.30
N PRO A 111 27.86 0.90 8.95
CA PRO A 111 26.83 0.26 8.12
C PRO A 111 26.65 -1.24 8.39
N ALA A 112 27.73 -1.95 8.77
CA ALA A 112 27.65 -3.38 9.09
C ALA A 112 26.82 -3.61 10.36
N GLN A 113 27.05 -2.81 11.41
CA GLN A 113 26.25 -2.86 12.63
C GLN A 113 24.80 -2.48 12.39
N ALA A 114 24.53 -1.46 11.55
CA ALA A 114 23.20 -1.08 11.15
C ALA A 114 22.45 -2.25 10.49
N LYS A 115 23.13 -2.96 9.57
CA LYS A 115 22.58 -4.13 8.89
C LYS A 115 22.25 -5.27 9.85
N LEU A 116 23.15 -5.59 10.76
CA LEU A 116 22.93 -6.64 11.78
C LEU A 116 21.76 -6.29 12.69
N TRP A 117 21.71 -5.06 13.19
CA TRP A 117 20.63 -4.58 14.03
C TRP A 117 19.28 -4.63 13.31
N ALA A 118 19.22 -4.21 12.06
CA ALA A 118 18.00 -4.26 11.26
C ALA A 118 17.54 -5.71 11.02
N GLN A 119 18.46 -6.62 10.70
CA GLN A 119 18.14 -8.02 10.45
C GLN A 119 17.51 -8.68 11.68
N GLU A 120 18.08 -8.46 12.86
CA GLU A 120 17.51 -8.98 14.10
C GLU A 120 16.07 -8.48 14.36
N ARG A 121 15.78 -7.21 13.99
CA ARG A 121 14.41 -6.66 14.08
C ARG A 121 13.49 -7.25 13.02
N PHE A 122 14.01 -7.54 11.82
CA PHE A 122 13.24 -8.23 10.78
C PHE A 122 12.84 -9.64 11.20
N ASP A 123 13.76 -10.37 11.82
CA ASP A 123 13.49 -11.71 12.31
C ASP A 123 12.42 -11.69 13.43
N GLN A 124 12.52 -10.74 14.37
CA GLN A 124 11.49 -10.54 15.39
C GLN A 124 10.12 -10.22 14.79
N LEU A 125 10.09 -9.38 13.76
CA LEU A 125 8.86 -9.03 13.04
C LEU A 125 8.25 -10.25 12.35
N ASP A 126 9.07 -11.00 11.64
CA ASP A 126 8.66 -12.17 10.85
C ASP A 126 8.22 -13.35 11.70
N ASP A 127 8.82 -13.52 12.88
CA ASP A 127 8.45 -14.52 13.89
C ASP A 127 7.22 -14.12 14.73
N GLY A 128 6.65 -12.92 14.49
CA GLY A 128 5.54 -12.41 15.28
C GLY A 128 5.92 -11.93 16.69
N LYS A 129 7.20 -11.77 16.99
CA LYS A 129 7.75 -11.32 18.29
C LYS A 129 7.66 -9.79 18.46
N LEU A 130 6.49 -9.19 18.18
CA LEU A 130 6.29 -7.74 18.20
C LEU A 130 6.57 -7.10 19.57
N ALA A 131 6.32 -7.82 20.66
CA ALA A 131 6.61 -7.32 22.01
C ALA A 131 8.12 -7.17 22.24
N ALA A 132 8.93 -8.14 21.79
CA ALA A 132 10.39 -8.08 21.83
C ALA A 132 10.93 -6.94 20.95
N LEU A 133 10.41 -6.81 19.73
CA LEU A 133 10.74 -5.72 18.81
C LEU A 133 10.47 -4.36 19.45
N LEU A 134 9.27 -4.13 19.99
CA LEU A 134 8.94 -2.88 20.68
C LEU A 134 9.81 -2.64 21.91
N GLY A 135 10.14 -3.71 22.65
CA GLY A 135 11.08 -3.66 23.78
C GLY A 135 12.46 -3.17 23.37
N ALA A 136 12.96 -3.67 22.23
CA ALA A 136 14.27 -3.30 21.69
C ALA A 136 14.36 -1.84 21.22
N LEU A 137 13.24 -1.20 20.87
CA LEU A 137 13.21 0.21 20.46
C LEU A 137 13.22 1.18 21.67
N ARG A 138 12.68 0.78 22.82
CA ARG A 138 12.50 1.67 23.99
C ARG A 138 13.78 2.35 24.51
N PRO A 139 14.94 1.67 24.59
CA PRO A 139 16.17 2.32 25.06
C PRO A 139 16.56 3.55 24.24
N PHE A 140 16.31 3.51 22.92
CA PHE A 140 16.68 4.58 21.98
C PHE A 140 15.75 5.80 22.02
N MET A 141 14.61 5.73 22.72
CA MET A 141 13.61 6.80 22.81
C MET A 141 13.92 7.85 23.88
N LYS A 142 14.86 7.59 24.78
CA LYS A 142 15.08 8.39 26.00
C LYS A 142 15.85 9.69 25.80
N SER A 143 16.57 9.84 24.68
CA SER A 143 17.38 11.01 24.37
C SER A 143 16.59 12.05 23.56
N THR A 144 17.15 13.24 23.37
CA THR A 144 16.61 14.33 22.52
C THR A 144 17.33 14.45 21.18
N THR A 145 18.00 13.39 20.72
CA THR A 145 18.70 13.34 19.44
C THR A 145 17.76 13.01 18.27
N ASN A 146 18.18 13.31 17.05
CA ASN A 146 17.42 12.94 15.83
C ASN A 146 17.15 11.43 15.74
N SER A 147 18.11 10.59 16.12
CA SER A 147 17.92 9.14 16.16
C SER A 147 16.86 8.70 17.17
N SER A 148 16.71 9.44 18.28
CA SER A 148 15.65 9.17 19.26
C SER A 148 14.27 9.60 18.77
N ASP A 149 14.19 10.66 17.97
CA ASP A 149 12.94 11.05 17.30
C ASP A 149 12.50 9.98 16.28
N GLU A 150 13.43 9.48 15.49
CA GLU A 150 13.16 8.37 14.57
C GLU A 150 12.76 7.08 15.31
N ALA A 151 13.41 6.77 16.43
CA ALA A 151 13.03 5.64 17.28
C ALA A 151 11.62 5.79 17.84
N ARG A 152 11.24 6.99 18.32
CA ARG A 152 9.86 7.29 18.78
C ARG A 152 8.84 7.14 17.65
N LYS A 153 9.10 7.70 16.47
CA LYS A 153 8.22 7.58 15.30
C LYS A 153 8.01 6.10 14.92
N CYS A 154 9.10 5.34 14.79
CA CYS A 154 9.06 3.92 14.47
C CYS A 154 8.30 3.11 15.53
N TYR A 155 8.57 3.34 16.83
CA TYR A 155 7.87 2.70 17.92
C TYR A 155 6.36 2.96 17.88
N HIS A 156 5.95 4.22 17.75
CA HIS A 156 4.52 4.58 17.71
C HIS A 156 3.83 4.05 16.48
N TYR A 157 4.51 4.05 15.33
CA TYR A 157 4.02 3.44 14.10
C TYR A 157 3.73 1.94 14.28
N ILE A 158 4.69 1.18 14.78
CA ILE A 158 4.53 -0.26 15.02
C ILE A 158 3.46 -0.52 16.09
N ARG A 159 3.49 0.21 17.21
CA ARG A 159 2.52 0.05 18.29
C ARG A 159 1.08 0.30 17.84
N ARG A 160 0.87 1.36 17.06
CA ARG A 160 -0.45 1.74 16.52
C ARG A 160 -0.99 0.69 15.55
N ASN A 161 -0.13 0.10 14.73
CA ASN A 161 -0.51 -0.82 13.68
C ASN A 161 -0.30 -2.30 14.06
N ARG A 162 0.06 -2.62 15.29
CA ARG A 162 0.45 -3.99 15.72
C ARG A 162 -0.55 -5.09 15.32
N HIS A 163 -1.83 -4.78 15.32
CA HIS A 163 -2.88 -5.74 14.96
C HIS A 163 -2.89 -6.07 13.45
N ARG A 164 -2.32 -5.18 12.61
CA ARG A 164 -2.16 -5.33 11.17
C ARG A 164 -0.79 -5.91 10.78
N MET A 165 0.06 -6.27 11.76
CA MET A 165 1.44 -6.76 11.57
C MET A 165 1.63 -8.20 12.05
N ARG A 166 0.59 -9.01 12.04
CA ARG A 166 0.64 -10.42 12.46
C ARG A 166 1.12 -11.31 11.31
N TYR A 167 2.30 -11.02 10.75
CA TYR A 167 2.77 -11.61 9.49
C TYR A 167 2.90 -13.13 9.54
N LEU A 168 3.38 -13.72 10.65
CA LEU A 168 3.41 -15.17 10.81
C LEU A 168 2.03 -15.79 10.61
N ARG A 169 1.00 -15.23 11.29
CA ARG A 169 -0.38 -15.69 11.15
C ARG A 169 -0.92 -15.47 9.73
N PHE A 170 -0.65 -14.31 9.13
CA PHE A 170 -1.12 -14.01 7.78
C PHE A 170 -0.52 -14.96 6.75
N ARG A 171 0.77 -15.29 6.87
CA ARG A 171 1.41 -16.31 6.01
C ARG A 171 0.80 -17.69 6.21
N GLN A 172 0.54 -18.11 7.46
CA GLN A 172 -0.15 -19.38 7.75
C GLN A 172 -1.56 -19.44 7.15
N MET A 173 -2.22 -18.30 7.00
CA MET A 173 -3.50 -18.17 6.30
C MET A 173 -3.35 -18.13 4.77
N GLY A 174 -2.14 -18.19 4.24
CA GLY A 174 -1.86 -18.08 2.80
C GLY A 174 -2.14 -16.68 2.22
N LEU A 175 -1.98 -15.61 3.02
CA LEU A 175 -2.23 -14.24 2.58
C LEU A 175 -0.94 -13.54 2.13
N CYS A 176 -1.03 -12.70 1.10
CA CYS A 176 0.03 -11.76 0.74
C CYS A 176 0.26 -10.77 1.88
N THR A 177 1.53 -10.53 2.23
CA THR A 177 1.91 -9.60 3.31
C THR A 177 2.68 -8.38 2.84
N SER A 178 2.93 -8.27 1.52
CA SER A 178 3.60 -7.12 0.93
C SER A 178 2.95 -6.72 -0.40
N SER A 179 3.12 -5.46 -0.76
CA SER A 179 2.47 -4.80 -1.88
C SER A 179 3.44 -4.44 -3.02
N GLY A 180 4.39 -5.29 -3.35
CA GLY A 180 5.29 -5.07 -4.50
C GLY A 180 4.55 -4.73 -5.80
N VAL A 181 3.30 -5.16 -5.92
CA VAL A 181 2.38 -4.80 -7.01
C VAL A 181 2.03 -3.31 -7.00
N VAL A 182 1.92 -2.68 -5.84
CA VAL A 182 1.61 -1.23 -5.72
C VAL A 182 2.83 -0.39 -6.12
N GLU A 183 4.03 -0.80 -5.72
CA GLU A 183 5.27 -0.12 -6.13
C GLU A 183 5.44 -0.15 -7.65
N ALA A 184 5.28 -1.33 -8.25
CA ALA A 184 5.25 -1.48 -9.71
C ALA A 184 4.14 -0.63 -10.34
N GLY A 185 2.94 -0.59 -9.74
CA GLY A 185 1.82 0.24 -10.17
C GLY A 185 2.13 1.74 -10.12
N CYS A 186 2.78 2.23 -9.07
CA CYS A 186 3.24 3.62 -8.97
C CYS A 186 4.20 3.98 -10.11
N LYS A 187 5.13 3.09 -10.45
CA LYS A 187 6.07 3.29 -11.53
C LYS A 187 5.36 3.35 -12.89
N VAL A 188 4.53 2.36 -13.20
CA VAL A 188 3.93 2.25 -14.54
C VAL A 188 2.72 3.17 -14.74
N ALA A 189 1.85 3.34 -13.75
CA ALA A 189 0.64 4.14 -13.88
C ALA A 189 0.93 5.65 -13.78
N ILE A 190 1.90 6.05 -12.95
CA ILE A 190 2.12 7.45 -12.59
C ILE A 190 3.47 7.95 -13.11
N ALA A 191 4.59 7.36 -12.64
CA ALA A 191 5.92 7.91 -12.86
C ALA A 191 6.30 7.96 -14.34
N THR A 192 6.01 6.92 -15.11
CA THR A 192 6.35 6.81 -16.54
C THR A 192 5.81 7.97 -17.38
N ARG A 193 4.71 8.60 -16.96
CA ARG A 193 4.10 9.70 -17.72
C ARG A 193 4.21 11.05 -17.00
N LEU A 194 3.98 11.11 -15.70
CA LEU A 194 3.84 12.36 -14.97
C LEU A 194 5.15 12.90 -14.39
N LYS A 195 6.19 12.05 -14.26
CA LYS A 195 7.50 12.44 -13.70
C LYS A 195 8.58 12.61 -14.78
N ARG A 196 8.21 12.94 -16.01
CA ARG A 196 9.20 13.23 -17.06
C ARG A 196 9.65 14.69 -16.99
N ALA A 197 10.94 14.92 -17.25
CA ALA A 197 11.52 16.26 -17.30
C ALA A 197 10.78 17.13 -18.33
N GLY A 198 10.62 18.42 -18.02
CA GLY A 198 9.97 19.41 -18.89
C GLY A 198 8.44 19.33 -18.98
N MET A 199 7.80 18.42 -18.25
CA MET A 199 6.33 18.33 -18.25
C MET A 199 5.72 19.11 -17.09
N HIS A 200 4.83 20.04 -17.41
CA HIS A 200 4.01 20.77 -16.45
C HIS A 200 2.56 20.29 -16.54
N TRP A 201 2.00 19.98 -15.38
CA TRP A 201 0.66 19.41 -15.29
C TRP A 201 -0.22 20.23 -14.35
N THR A 202 -1.43 20.55 -14.77
CA THR A 202 -2.49 20.95 -13.84
C THR A 202 -3.01 19.70 -13.11
N VAL A 203 -3.59 19.86 -11.92
CA VAL A 203 -4.20 18.74 -11.16
C VAL A 203 -5.30 18.06 -11.99
N LEU A 204 -6.15 18.85 -12.67
CA LEU A 204 -7.23 18.34 -13.52
C LEU A 204 -6.66 17.49 -14.68
N GLY A 205 -5.70 18.04 -15.43
CA GLY A 205 -5.06 17.34 -16.54
C GLY A 205 -4.35 16.06 -16.11
N SER A 206 -3.63 16.13 -14.97
CA SER A 206 -2.98 14.95 -14.38
C SER A 206 -3.98 13.86 -14.00
N ASN A 207 -5.10 14.21 -13.37
CA ASN A 207 -6.14 13.26 -13.00
C ASN A 207 -6.79 12.60 -14.23
N ALA A 208 -6.99 13.34 -15.31
CA ALA A 208 -7.50 12.80 -16.58
C ALA A 208 -6.51 11.78 -17.19
N ILE A 209 -5.22 12.12 -17.24
CA ILE A 209 -4.17 11.23 -17.75
C ILE A 209 -4.01 9.98 -16.86
N ILE A 210 -4.05 10.13 -15.54
CA ILE A 210 -3.99 9.01 -14.59
C ILE A 210 -5.17 8.06 -14.82
N ALA A 211 -6.39 8.59 -14.94
CA ALA A 211 -7.59 7.78 -15.16
C ALA A 211 -7.48 6.97 -16.46
N LEU A 212 -7.02 7.61 -17.55
CA LEU A 212 -6.82 6.95 -18.84
C LEU A 212 -5.75 5.85 -18.75
N ARG A 213 -4.63 6.14 -18.10
CA ARG A 213 -3.55 5.15 -17.89
C ARG A 213 -4.02 3.96 -17.04
N CYS A 214 -4.74 4.20 -15.96
CA CYS A 214 -5.33 3.12 -15.16
C CYS A 214 -6.28 2.26 -16.01
N CYS A 215 -7.06 2.88 -16.92
CA CYS A 215 -7.94 2.18 -17.84
C CYS A 215 -7.15 1.26 -18.81
N ILE A 216 -6.11 1.80 -19.45
CA ILE A 216 -5.22 1.05 -20.37
C ILE A 216 -4.55 -0.12 -19.62
N LEU A 217 -3.90 0.15 -18.49
CA LEU A 217 -3.16 -0.83 -17.73
C LEU A 217 -4.05 -1.92 -17.08
N SER A 218 -5.34 -1.64 -16.98
CA SER A 218 -6.36 -2.59 -16.52
C SER A 218 -7.04 -3.35 -17.66
N GLY A 219 -6.56 -3.23 -18.91
CA GLY A 219 -7.08 -3.93 -20.08
C GLY A 219 -8.48 -3.48 -20.53
N ARG A 220 -8.90 -2.24 -20.22
CA ARG A 220 -10.27 -1.75 -20.46
C ARG A 220 -10.35 -0.55 -21.41
N PHE A 221 -9.31 -0.31 -22.18
CA PHE A 221 -9.26 0.86 -23.06
C PHE A 221 -10.29 0.77 -24.19
N GLU A 222 -10.38 -0.37 -24.82
CA GLU A 222 -11.35 -0.61 -25.91
C GLU A 222 -12.80 -0.52 -25.39
N ASP A 223 -13.12 -1.19 -24.29
CA ASP A 223 -14.45 -1.11 -23.65
C ASP A 223 -14.89 0.33 -23.34
N PHE A 224 -13.93 1.21 -23.01
CA PHE A 224 -14.23 2.61 -22.75
C PHE A 224 -14.70 3.33 -24.01
N TRP A 225 -14.04 3.10 -25.14
CA TRP A 225 -14.37 3.74 -26.40
C TRP A 225 -15.66 3.18 -27.00
N GLU A 226 -15.86 1.86 -26.96
CA GLU A 226 -17.10 1.22 -27.42
C GLU A 226 -18.33 1.77 -26.69
N ARG A 227 -18.27 1.87 -25.35
CA ARG A 227 -19.37 2.45 -24.56
C ARG A 227 -19.60 3.93 -24.83
N ARG A 228 -18.58 4.67 -25.23
CA ARG A 228 -18.70 6.07 -25.58
C ARG A 228 -19.36 6.26 -26.93
N SER A 229 -19.01 5.47 -27.95
CA SER A 229 -19.64 5.52 -29.29
C SER A 229 -21.12 5.21 -29.21
N VAL A 230 -21.51 4.13 -28.53
CA VAL A 230 -22.92 3.77 -28.30
C VAL A 230 -23.73 4.89 -27.65
N ARG A 231 -23.13 5.63 -26.70
CA ARG A 231 -23.82 6.78 -26.05
C ARG A 231 -23.96 7.98 -26.97
N GLN A 232 -23.05 8.18 -27.92
CA GLN A 232 -23.13 9.25 -28.91
C GLN A 232 -24.15 8.96 -30.02
N GLU A 233 -24.37 7.68 -30.33
CA GLU A 233 -25.40 7.25 -31.29
C GLU A 233 -26.83 7.28 -30.67
N ALA A 234 -26.91 7.26 -29.34
CA ALA A 234 -28.20 7.27 -28.62
C ALA A 234 -28.63 8.67 -28.13
N ALA A 235 -27.84 9.72 -28.40
CA ALA A 235 -28.10 11.12 -28.03
C ALA A 235 -28.38 11.98 -29.26
#